data_00e24649e51057ddf6cfdeac736e70b6
#
_entry.id   00e24649e51057ddf6cfdeac736e70b6
#
_cell.length_a   1.000
_cell.length_b   1.000
_cell.length_c   1.000
_cell.angle_alpha   90.00
_cell.angle_beta   90.00
_cell.angle_gamma   90.00
#
_symmetry.space_group_name_H-M   'P 1'
#
loop_
_entity.id
_entity.type
_entity.pdbx_description
1 polymer ?
#
loop_
_entity_poly.entity_id
_entity_poly.type
_entity_poly.pdbx_seq_one_letter_code
_entity_poly.pdbx_strand_id
1 'polypeptide(L)'
;MEIYTDTPEGQYERGDFRPRYTYVGVIEGNDTTGVAMYTASATVTKQGTGYQVDAEILGTDTILYHIQMAVDYRYIAIQYDKTEGKFVQHYTDADQVAFDTRNFQTSGYVSFKALSKTGKLTYLEFYPTAIDPATTLPVGIYPIDSSEATGTVYAGQGVQNNAVVGSVCGDFTSQGLEVPCFFVATGTVKVEAADGKLRLTLDAQNTNGLPIQVTYYEGTTALENATTDTIAVRKIVRDGQVYILYGADTYTTTGVLLNK
;
A
#
# COMPACT_ATOMS: atom_id res chain seq x y z
N MET A 1 10.69 -21.62 -7.41
CA MET A 1 10.77 -20.90 -8.70
C MET A 1 9.59 -19.94 -8.77
N GLU A 2 9.87 -18.68 -9.07
CA GLU A 2 8.84 -17.63 -9.17
C GLU A 2 8.97 -16.92 -10.51
N ILE A 3 7.88 -16.90 -11.28
CA ILE A 3 7.82 -16.36 -12.64
C ILE A 3 6.79 -15.22 -12.67
N TYR A 4 7.12 -14.13 -13.32
CA TYR A 4 6.19 -13.05 -13.61
C TYR A 4 5.37 -13.37 -14.86
N THR A 5 4.09 -13.66 -14.71
CA THR A 5 3.22 -13.92 -15.85
C THR A 5 1.75 -13.72 -15.50
N ASP A 6 0.97 -13.25 -16.44
CA ASP A 6 -0.50 -13.19 -16.36
C ASP A 6 -1.14 -14.52 -16.81
N THR A 7 -0.39 -15.33 -17.55
CA THR A 7 -0.81 -16.64 -18.03
C THR A 7 0.27 -17.67 -17.68
N PRO A 8 -0.06 -18.75 -16.95
CA PRO A 8 0.97 -19.71 -16.53
C PRO A 8 1.54 -20.53 -17.70
N GLU A 9 0.81 -20.72 -18.80
CA GLU A 9 1.26 -21.48 -19.97
C GLU A 9 2.16 -20.62 -20.85
N GLY A 10 3.36 -21.11 -21.17
CA GLY A 10 4.31 -20.40 -22.02
C GLY A 10 5.75 -20.86 -21.88
N GLN A 11 6.61 -20.14 -22.59
CA GLN A 11 8.07 -20.26 -22.48
C GLN A 11 8.62 -19.04 -21.75
N TYR A 12 9.50 -19.28 -20.79
CA TYR A 12 10.05 -18.29 -19.90
C TYR A 12 11.56 -18.32 -19.95
N GLU A 13 12.18 -17.15 -19.96
CA GLU A 13 13.63 -16.98 -19.95
C GLU A 13 14.07 -16.16 -18.73
N ARG A 14 15.37 -15.96 -18.59
CA ARG A 14 16.00 -15.30 -17.42
C ARG A 14 15.27 -14.05 -16.91
N GLY A 15 14.75 -13.22 -17.81
CA GLY A 15 14.07 -11.94 -17.46
C GLY A 15 12.71 -12.13 -16.79
N ASP A 16 12.09 -13.28 -16.99
CA ASP A 16 10.75 -13.61 -16.49
C ASP A 16 10.79 -14.16 -15.06
N PHE A 17 11.98 -14.52 -14.58
CA PHE A 17 12.15 -15.07 -13.24
C PHE A 17 12.54 -14.01 -12.23
N ARG A 18 12.06 -14.17 -11.00
CA ARG A 18 12.53 -13.39 -9.85
C ARG A 18 13.84 -13.99 -9.29
N PRO A 19 15.02 -13.40 -9.51
CA PRO A 19 16.30 -14.01 -9.14
C PRO A 19 16.43 -14.31 -7.64
N ARG A 20 15.85 -13.47 -6.78
CA ARG A 20 15.91 -13.65 -5.32
C ARG A 20 14.97 -14.74 -4.78
N TYR A 21 13.97 -15.14 -5.56
CA TYR A 21 12.96 -16.11 -5.17
C TYR A 21 13.01 -17.39 -6.00
N THR A 22 13.93 -17.43 -6.97
CA THR A 22 14.18 -18.64 -7.76
C THR A 22 15.49 -19.26 -7.30
N TYR A 23 15.38 -20.39 -6.67
CA TYR A 23 16.52 -21.16 -6.17
C TYR A 23 16.23 -22.66 -6.27
N VAL A 24 17.27 -23.46 -6.28
CA VAL A 24 17.19 -24.91 -6.17
C VAL A 24 17.54 -25.29 -4.74
N GLY A 25 16.64 -26.00 -4.07
CA GLY A 25 16.92 -26.60 -2.78
C GLY A 25 17.56 -27.97 -2.95
N VAL A 26 18.81 -28.11 -2.53
CA VAL A 26 19.51 -29.41 -2.49
C VAL A 26 19.37 -29.97 -1.07
N ILE A 27 18.79 -31.16 -0.95
CA ILE A 27 18.57 -31.84 0.33
C ILE A 27 19.57 -32.99 0.44
N GLU A 28 20.46 -32.91 1.43
CA GLU A 28 21.42 -33.97 1.78
C GLU A 28 21.18 -34.39 3.24
N GLY A 29 20.55 -35.54 3.41
CA GLY A 29 20.13 -35.99 4.75
C GLY A 29 19.08 -35.10 5.38
N ASN A 30 19.43 -34.42 6.49
CA ASN A 30 18.57 -33.44 7.17
C ASN A 30 18.89 -31.98 6.82
N ASP A 31 19.91 -31.75 6.01
CA ASP A 31 20.36 -30.42 5.63
C ASP A 31 19.75 -30.00 4.31
N THR A 32 19.35 -28.73 4.22
CA THR A 32 18.84 -28.11 2.99
C THR A 32 19.73 -26.93 2.64
N THR A 33 20.36 -26.99 1.46
CA THR A 33 21.18 -25.90 0.92
C THR A 33 20.46 -25.27 -0.25
N GLY A 34 20.25 -23.95 -0.20
CA GLY A 34 19.67 -23.19 -1.30
C GLY A 34 20.76 -22.73 -2.27
N VAL A 35 20.66 -23.14 -3.55
CA VAL A 35 21.51 -22.65 -4.63
C VAL A 35 20.78 -21.56 -5.39
N ALA A 36 21.33 -20.36 -5.39
CA ALA A 36 20.73 -19.23 -6.09
C ALA A 36 20.82 -19.43 -7.62
N MET A 37 19.84 -18.89 -8.34
CA MET A 37 19.78 -18.94 -9.80
C MET A 37 20.78 -17.94 -10.40
N TYR A 38 21.61 -18.40 -11.33
CA TYR A 38 22.40 -17.55 -12.23
C TYR A 38 21.58 -17.23 -13.50
N THR A 39 21.02 -18.27 -14.15
CA THR A 39 20.06 -18.12 -15.25
C THR A 39 19.07 -19.27 -15.23
N ALA A 40 17.93 -19.09 -15.85
CA ALA A 40 16.93 -20.14 -15.99
C ALA A 40 16.15 -19.99 -17.28
N SER A 41 15.60 -21.13 -17.75
CA SER A 41 14.54 -21.20 -18.73
C SER A 41 13.48 -22.19 -18.25
N ALA A 42 12.22 -22.00 -18.64
CA ALA A 42 11.17 -22.94 -18.33
C ALA A 42 10.13 -22.98 -19.45
N THR A 43 9.55 -24.16 -19.67
CA THR A 43 8.36 -24.35 -20.48
C THR A 43 7.26 -24.84 -19.56
N VAL A 44 6.14 -24.13 -19.55
CA VAL A 44 4.95 -24.48 -18.76
C VAL A 44 3.85 -24.85 -19.74
N THR A 45 3.33 -26.07 -19.62
CA THR A 45 2.29 -26.61 -20.52
C THR A 45 1.09 -27.05 -19.70
N LYS A 46 -0.10 -26.70 -20.14
CA LYS A 46 -1.33 -27.12 -19.46
C LYS A 46 -1.57 -28.63 -19.62
N GLN A 47 -1.84 -29.31 -18.51
CA GLN A 47 -2.22 -30.71 -18.47
C GLN A 47 -3.47 -30.91 -17.62
N GLY A 48 -4.63 -31.12 -18.25
CA GLY A 48 -5.88 -31.28 -17.53
C GLY A 48 -6.23 -30.06 -16.68
N THR A 49 -6.32 -30.23 -15.36
CA THR A 49 -6.56 -29.14 -14.38
C THR A 49 -5.28 -28.52 -13.85
N GLY A 50 -4.12 -29.11 -14.13
CA GLY A 50 -2.80 -28.66 -13.69
C GLY A 50 -1.88 -28.26 -14.83
N TYR A 51 -0.60 -28.18 -14.54
CA TYR A 51 0.45 -27.82 -15.50
C TYR A 51 1.64 -28.77 -15.37
N GLN A 52 2.28 -29.03 -16.49
CA GLN A 52 3.61 -29.62 -16.55
C GLN A 52 4.63 -28.48 -16.65
N VAL A 53 5.64 -28.51 -15.81
CA VAL A 53 6.76 -27.58 -15.84
C VAL A 53 8.03 -28.34 -16.19
N ASP A 54 8.67 -27.93 -17.27
CA ASP A 54 10.02 -28.35 -17.68
C ASP A 54 10.95 -27.14 -17.56
N ALA A 55 11.91 -27.18 -16.65
CA ALA A 55 12.79 -26.05 -16.39
C ALA A 55 14.27 -26.47 -16.34
N GLU A 56 15.12 -25.57 -16.82
CA GLU A 56 16.57 -25.63 -16.67
C GLU A 56 17.01 -24.44 -15.84
N ILE A 57 17.69 -24.69 -14.74
CA ILE A 57 18.24 -23.66 -13.86
C ILE A 57 19.74 -23.87 -13.75
N LEU A 58 20.53 -22.91 -14.22
CA LEU A 58 21.95 -22.85 -13.93
C LEU A 58 22.16 -22.14 -12.59
N GLY A 59 22.64 -22.87 -11.62
CA GLY A 59 22.93 -22.34 -10.29
C GLY A 59 24.22 -21.50 -10.25
N THR A 60 24.37 -20.73 -9.19
CA THR A 60 25.62 -20.00 -8.89
C THR A 60 26.79 -20.94 -8.55
N ASP A 61 26.50 -22.20 -8.27
CA ASP A 61 27.45 -23.31 -8.12
C ASP A 61 27.95 -23.90 -9.45
N THR A 62 27.51 -23.33 -10.58
CA THR A 62 27.80 -23.76 -11.96
C THR A 62 27.16 -25.11 -12.36
N ILE A 63 26.23 -25.65 -11.57
CA ILE A 63 25.50 -26.88 -11.90
C ILE A 63 24.24 -26.51 -12.66
N LEU A 64 23.95 -27.26 -13.72
CA LEU A 64 22.71 -27.17 -14.46
C LEU A 64 21.68 -28.16 -13.88
N TYR A 65 20.61 -27.64 -13.34
CA TYR A 65 19.52 -28.41 -12.76
C TYR A 65 18.39 -28.54 -13.79
N HIS A 66 18.01 -29.77 -14.10
CA HIS A 66 16.83 -30.06 -14.91
C HIS A 66 15.68 -30.44 -13.99
N ILE A 67 14.55 -29.75 -14.12
CA ILE A 67 13.38 -29.93 -13.29
C ILE A 67 12.20 -30.28 -14.15
N GLN A 68 11.61 -31.46 -13.94
CA GLN A 68 10.35 -31.86 -14.52
C GLN A 68 9.35 -32.12 -13.40
N MET A 69 8.25 -31.39 -13.37
CA MET A 69 7.22 -31.58 -12.36
C MET A 69 5.83 -31.35 -12.92
N ALA A 70 4.88 -32.16 -12.48
CA ALA A 70 3.47 -31.86 -12.59
C ALA A 70 3.07 -31.06 -11.36
N VAL A 71 2.43 -29.92 -11.56
CA VAL A 71 1.96 -29.06 -10.48
C VAL A 71 0.45 -28.92 -10.56
N ASP A 72 -0.22 -29.20 -9.46
CA ASP A 72 -1.60 -28.78 -9.24
C ASP A 72 -1.54 -27.29 -8.87
N TYR A 73 -1.60 -26.46 -9.90
CA TYR A 73 -1.38 -25.05 -9.73
C TYR A 73 -2.64 -24.39 -9.19
N ARG A 74 -2.62 -24.03 -7.95
CA ARG A 74 -3.43 -22.92 -7.47
C ARG A 74 -2.70 -21.67 -7.85
N TYR A 75 -3.14 -21.00 -8.91
CA TYR A 75 -2.69 -19.68 -9.26
C TYR A 75 -3.03 -18.75 -8.09
N ILE A 76 -2.07 -18.54 -7.22
CA ILE A 76 -2.08 -17.38 -6.37
C ILE A 76 -1.48 -16.30 -7.26
N ALA A 77 -2.32 -15.68 -8.09
CA ALA A 77 -2.00 -14.38 -8.60
C ALA A 77 -1.84 -13.48 -7.39
N ILE A 78 -0.61 -13.28 -6.96
CA ILE A 78 -0.29 -12.10 -6.17
C ILE A 78 -0.43 -10.95 -7.17
N GLN A 79 -1.67 -10.57 -7.41
CA GLN A 79 -1.99 -9.40 -8.19
C GLN A 79 -1.70 -8.24 -7.28
N TYR A 80 -0.45 -7.73 -7.35
CA TYR A 80 -0.08 -6.48 -6.72
C TYR A 80 -1.02 -5.33 -7.13
N ASP A 81 -1.81 -5.49 -8.19
CA ASP A 81 -2.66 -4.50 -8.81
C ASP A 81 -4.17 -4.76 -8.76
N LYS A 82 -4.65 -5.83 -8.13
CA LYS A 82 -6.11 -6.01 -7.94
C LYS A 82 -6.53 -5.67 -6.53
N THR A 83 -6.24 -4.46 -6.10
CA THR A 83 -7.06 -3.80 -5.08
C THR A 83 -8.44 -3.58 -5.69
N GLU A 84 -9.46 -4.08 -5.01
CA GLU A 84 -10.84 -3.75 -5.33
C GLU A 84 -11.31 -2.64 -4.38
N GLY A 85 -12.24 -1.80 -4.85
CA GLY A 85 -12.84 -0.78 -4.02
C GLY A 85 -12.05 0.53 -3.95
N LYS A 86 -11.93 1.08 -2.74
CA LYS A 86 -11.29 2.37 -2.48
C LYS A 86 -10.48 2.31 -1.19
N PHE A 87 -9.44 3.13 -1.07
CA PHE A 87 -8.77 3.40 0.18
C PHE A 87 -9.23 4.76 0.72
N VAL A 88 -9.92 4.76 1.86
CA VAL A 88 -10.36 5.98 2.53
C VAL A 88 -9.91 5.92 3.98
N GLN A 89 -9.12 6.91 4.41
CA GLN A 89 -8.59 6.95 5.77
C GLN A 89 -8.52 8.37 6.30
N HIS A 90 -8.92 8.53 7.56
CA HIS A 90 -8.78 9.76 8.32
C HIS A 90 -7.85 9.50 9.51
N TYR A 91 -6.73 10.20 9.56
CA TYR A 91 -5.79 10.13 10.66
C TYR A 91 -5.98 11.29 11.61
N THR A 92 -5.71 11.02 12.88
CA THR A 92 -5.80 11.97 13.99
C THR A 92 -4.53 11.90 14.83
N ASP A 93 -4.38 12.76 15.83
CA ASP A 93 -3.28 12.69 16.80
C ASP A 93 -3.29 11.41 17.67
N ALA A 94 -4.39 10.64 17.60
CA ALA A 94 -4.47 9.34 18.28
C ALA A 94 -3.77 8.21 17.49
N ASP A 95 -3.42 8.47 16.25
CA ASP A 95 -2.72 7.55 15.35
C ASP A 95 -1.20 7.81 15.39
N GLN A 96 -0.43 6.90 14.81
CA GLN A 96 1.01 7.09 14.70
C GLN A 96 1.32 7.89 13.44
N VAL A 97 1.56 9.18 13.57
CA VAL A 97 1.90 10.07 12.45
C VAL A 97 3.31 10.60 12.64
N ALA A 98 4.12 10.53 11.62
CA ALA A 98 5.49 11.01 11.63
C ALA A 98 5.93 11.55 10.26
N PHE A 99 6.76 12.59 10.29
CA PHE A 99 7.56 13.06 9.17
C PHE A 99 9.02 12.67 9.40
N ASP A 100 9.65 12.13 8.36
CA ASP A 100 11.08 11.83 8.39
C ASP A 100 11.81 12.72 7.40
N THR A 101 12.65 13.59 7.93
CA THR A 101 13.42 14.59 7.16
C THR A 101 14.87 14.18 6.93
N ARG A 102 15.30 13.00 7.42
CA ARG A 102 16.71 12.56 7.37
C ARG A 102 17.26 12.48 5.95
N ASN A 103 16.40 12.17 5.00
CA ASN A 103 16.79 12.04 3.60
C ASN A 103 16.72 13.36 2.81
N PHE A 104 16.26 14.45 3.41
CA PHE A 104 16.10 15.72 2.68
C PHE A 104 17.44 16.27 2.19
N GLN A 105 18.47 16.24 3.01
CA GLN A 105 19.79 16.79 2.65
C GLN A 105 20.55 15.94 1.62
N THR A 106 20.27 14.65 1.55
CA THR A 106 21.01 13.71 0.68
C THR A 106 20.25 13.35 -0.59
N SER A 107 18.93 13.27 -0.51
CA SER A 107 18.08 12.76 -1.58
C SER A 107 16.90 13.69 -1.90
N GLY A 108 16.77 14.81 -1.22
CA GLY A 108 15.77 15.84 -1.49
C GLY A 108 14.35 15.54 -1.03
N TYR A 109 14.09 14.40 -0.36
CA TYR A 109 12.74 14.04 0.02
C TYR A 109 12.49 14.01 1.52
N VAL A 110 11.23 14.23 1.86
CA VAL A 110 10.65 14.05 3.19
C VAL A 110 9.59 12.97 3.11
N SER A 111 9.64 11.96 3.97
CA SER A 111 8.56 10.98 4.03
C SER A 111 7.53 11.34 5.10
N PHE A 112 6.27 11.21 4.73
CA PHE A 112 5.12 11.20 5.64
C PHE A 112 4.68 9.76 5.86
N LYS A 113 4.55 9.34 7.10
CA LYS A 113 4.02 8.03 7.48
C LYS A 113 2.91 8.21 8.50
N ALA A 114 1.74 7.67 8.20
CA ALA A 114 0.62 7.60 9.12
C ALA A 114 0.14 6.15 9.24
N LEU A 115 0.01 5.66 10.46
CA LEU A 115 -0.47 4.31 10.77
C LEU A 115 -1.61 4.42 11.78
N SER A 116 -2.80 4.01 11.37
CA SER A 116 -3.98 4.00 12.23
C SER A 116 -3.91 2.87 13.26
N LYS A 117 -4.69 2.98 14.33
CA LYS A 117 -4.86 1.91 15.34
C LYS A 117 -5.44 0.63 14.75
N THR A 118 -6.13 0.72 13.62
CA THR A 118 -6.71 -0.41 12.90
C THR A 118 -5.76 -1.01 11.86
N GLY A 119 -4.51 -0.55 11.81
CA GLY A 119 -3.50 -1.07 10.89
C GLY A 119 -3.56 -0.50 9.48
N LYS A 120 -4.25 0.62 9.23
CA LYS A 120 -4.19 1.29 7.92
C LYS A 120 -2.97 2.18 7.84
N LEU A 121 -2.15 1.97 6.81
CA LEU A 121 -0.92 2.72 6.53
C LEU A 121 -1.15 3.67 5.35
N THR A 122 -0.64 4.89 5.50
CA THR A 122 -0.33 5.80 4.40
C THR A 122 1.14 6.18 4.49
N TYR A 123 1.86 5.98 3.42
CA TYR A 123 3.25 6.41 3.25
C TYR A 123 3.37 7.25 1.99
N LEU A 124 3.90 8.47 2.12
CA LEU A 124 4.08 9.40 1.01
C LEU A 124 5.51 9.95 1.02
N GLU A 125 6.12 10.06 -0.16
CA GLU A 125 7.42 10.68 -0.36
C GLU A 125 7.25 12.04 -1.03
N PHE A 126 7.51 13.11 -0.28
CA PHE A 126 7.45 14.49 -0.77
C PHE A 126 8.82 14.97 -1.18
N TYR A 127 8.91 15.70 -2.28
CA TYR A 127 10.09 16.43 -2.72
C TYR A 127 9.87 17.94 -2.53
N PRO A 128 9.89 18.48 -1.30
CA PRO A 128 9.61 19.89 -1.06
C PRO A 128 10.80 20.76 -1.46
N THR A 129 10.54 22.04 -1.70
CA THR A 129 11.59 23.05 -1.98
C THR A 129 12.48 23.33 -0.77
N ALA A 130 11.92 23.19 0.43
CA ALA A 130 12.58 23.39 1.71
C ALA A 130 11.83 22.66 2.82
N ILE A 131 12.41 22.59 4.01
CA ILE A 131 11.69 22.14 5.22
C ILE A 131 11.08 23.38 5.88
N ASP A 132 9.77 23.36 6.13
CA ASP A 132 9.09 24.37 6.89
C ASP A 132 9.28 24.10 8.41
N PRO A 133 9.76 25.07 9.18
CA PRO A 133 10.01 24.86 10.61
C PRO A 133 8.75 24.59 11.45
N ALA A 134 7.58 25.04 10.99
CA ALA A 134 6.32 24.89 11.71
C ALA A 134 5.55 23.61 11.32
N THR A 135 5.51 23.30 10.03
CA THR A 135 4.67 22.22 9.48
C THR A 135 5.46 21.09 8.81
N THR A 136 6.79 21.17 8.84
CA THR A 136 7.73 20.26 8.15
C THR A 136 7.63 20.36 6.62
N LEU A 137 6.42 20.36 6.05
CA LEU A 137 6.17 20.55 4.63
C LEU A 137 5.67 21.97 4.36
N PRO A 138 6.22 22.69 3.36
CA PRO A 138 5.65 23.95 2.91
C PRO A 138 4.19 23.80 2.49
N VAL A 139 3.39 24.80 2.85
CA VAL A 139 1.98 24.89 2.43
C VAL A 139 1.92 24.94 0.91
N GLY A 140 1.06 24.12 0.31
CA GLY A 140 0.92 24.05 -1.14
C GLY A 140 0.16 22.84 -1.64
N ILE A 141 0.10 22.73 -2.94
CA ILE A 141 -0.44 21.57 -3.64
C ILE A 141 0.72 20.83 -4.30
N TYR A 142 0.87 19.57 -3.97
CA TYR A 142 1.89 18.68 -4.48
C TYR A 142 1.24 17.70 -5.46
N PRO A 143 1.43 17.84 -6.77
CA PRO A 143 0.99 16.82 -7.71
C PRO A 143 1.75 15.52 -7.50
N ILE A 144 1.09 14.40 -7.76
CA ILE A 144 1.70 13.08 -7.72
C ILE A 144 2.36 12.84 -9.08
N ASP A 145 3.65 12.53 -9.05
CA ASP A 145 4.49 12.45 -10.24
C ASP A 145 5.59 11.39 -10.05
N SER A 146 6.04 10.76 -11.14
CA SER A 146 7.08 9.73 -11.11
C SER A 146 8.50 10.28 -11.34
N SER A 147 8.66 11.60 -11.45
CA SER A 147 9.94 12.24 -11.82
C SER A 147 10.82 12.66 -10.64
N GLU A 148 10.36 12.50 -9.39
CA GLU A 148 11.06 13.02 -8.19
C GLU A 148 11.33 14.53 -8.26
N ALA A 149 10.52 15.27 -9.02
CA ALA A 149 10.69 16.69 -9.20
C ALA A 149 10.36 17.47 -7.92
N THR A 150 11.08 18.56 -7.69
CA THR A 150 10.79 19.46 -6.57
C THR A 150 9.37 20.01 -6.66
N GLY A 151 8.63 19.98 -5.55
CA GLY A 151 7.24 20.40 -5.47
C GLY A 151 6.24 19.28 -5.75
N THR A 152 6.69 18.00 -5.82
CA THR A 152 5.83 16.85 -6.09
C THR A 152 5.80 15.85 -4.92
N VAL A 153 4.89 14.89 -5.02
CA VAL A 153 4.90 13.63 -4.28
C VAL A 153 5.27 12.52 -5.25
N TYR A 154 6.24 11.69 -4.87
CA TYR A 154 6.71 10.61 -5.71
C TYR A 154 5.66 9.50 -5.82
N ALA A 155 5.26 9.21 -7.04
CA ALA A 155 4.29 8.15 -7.32
C ALA A 155 4.82 6.78 -6.88
N GLY A 156 3.91 5.91 -6.44
CA GLY A 156 4.24 4.54 -6.09
C GLY A 156 4.68 3.71 -7.29
N GLN A 157 5.88 3.13 -7.20
CA GLN A 157 6.52 2.37 -8.28
C GLN A 157 6.43 0.85 -8.08
N GLY A 158 5.73 0.41 -7.05
CA GLY A 158 5.63 -1.00 -6.72
C GLY A 158 6.65 -1.46 -5.67
N VAL A 159 6.93 -2.76 -5.67
CA VAL A 159 7.90 -3.38 -4.76
C VAL A 159 9.17 -3.72 -5.53
N GLN A 160 10.29 -3.16 -5.11
CA GLN A 160 11.60 -3.45 -5.67
C GLN A 160 12.52 -3.94 -4.54
N ASN A 161 13.19 -5.07 -4.76
CA ASN A 161 14.10 -5.64 -3.74
C ASN A 161 13.48 -5.81 -2.33
N ASN A 162 12.22 -6.23 -2.26
CA ASN A 162 11.42 -6.34 -1.01
C ASN A 162 11.16 -5.01 -0.29
N ALA A 163 11.41 -3.89 -0.92
CA ALA A 163 11.06 -2.59 -0.40
C ALA A 163 10.00 -1.93 -1.29
N VAL A 164 9.06 -1.27 -0.66
CA VAL A 164 8.13 -0.38 -1.36
C VAL A 164 8.92 0.81 -1.86
N VAL A 165 8.71 1.18 -3.11
CA VAL A 165 9.30 2.36 -3.74
C VAL A 165 8.19 3.36 -4.04
N GLY A 166 8.35 4.59 -3.56
CA GLY A 166 7.39 5.67 -3.71
C GLY A 166 6.18 5.53 -2.75
N SER A 167 5.13 6.25 -3.05
CA SER A 167 3.98 6.43 -2.16
C SER A 167 2.98 5.29 -2.23
N VAL A 168 2.49 4.83 -1.06
CA VAL A 168 1.60 3.66 -0.95
C VAL A 168 0.63 3.81 0.21
N CYS A 169 -0.57 3.22 0.05
CA CYS A 169 -1.57 3.06 1.09
C CYS A 169 -2.00 1.58 1.18
N GLY A 170 -2.33 1.11 2.38
CA GLY A 170 -2.79 -0.29 2.54
C GLY A 170 -2.91 -0.74 3.98
N ASP A 171 -3.15 -2.02 4.15
CA ASP A 171 -3.13 -2.66 5.46
C ASP A 171 -1.68 -2.96 5.89
N PHE A 172 -1.41 -2.74 7.18
CA PHE A 172 -0.09 -2.93 7.77
C PHE A 172 -0.19 -3.77 9.04
N THR A 173 0.55 -4.84 9.08
CA THR A 173 0.57 -5.78 10.20
C THR A 173 1.99 -5.92 10.77
N SER A 174 2.16 -6.81 11.73
CA SER A 174 3.47 -7.17 12.26
C SER A 174 4.42 -7.78 11.20
N GLN A 175 3.87 -8.24 10.07
CA GLN A 175 4.63 -8.79 8.94
C GLN A 175 4.99 -7.70 7.91
N GLY A 176 4.49 -6.48 8.07
CA GLY A 176 4.71 -5.36 7.17
C GLY A 176 3.45 -4.94 6.41
N LEU A 177 3.65 -4.29 5.27
CA LEU A 177 2.56 -3.90 4.37
C LEU A 177 1.97 -5.15 3.71
N GLU A 178 0.66 -5.31 3.85
CA GLU A 178 -0.04 -6.43 3.24
C GLU A 178 -0.37 -6.16 1.77
N VAL A 179 -0.50 -7.23 1.02
CA VAL A 179 -0.88 -7.21 -0.38
C VAL A 179 -2.29 -7.82 -0.48
N PRO A 180 -3.20 -7.23 -1.26
CA PRO A 180 -3.02 -6.09 -2.15
C PRO A 180 -2.95 -4.73 -1.44
N CYS A 181 -2.16 -3.79 -1.98
CA CYS A 181 -2.05 -2.42 -1.49
C CYS A 181 -2.26 -1.40 -2.62
N PHE A 182 -2.48 -0.14 -2.26
CA PHE A 182 -2.76 0.93 -3.21
C PHE A 182 -1.48 1.72 -3.47
N PHE A 183 -0.79 1.49 -4.59
CA PHE A 183 0.29 2.36 -5.05
C PHE A 183 -0.32 3.66 -5.58
N VAL A 184 0.07 4.79 -4.98
CA VAL A 184 -0.48 6.10 -5.33
C VAL A 184 0.09 6.53 -6.68
N ALA A 185 -0.72 6.56 -7.73
CA ALA A 185 -0.23 6.77 -9.09
C ALA A 185 -0.44 8.19 -9.61
N THR A 186 -1.61 8.76 -9.39
CA THR A 186 -1.98 10.09 -9.88
C THR A 186 -2.84 10.84 -8.87
N GLY A 187 -2.88 12.16 -8.95
CA GLY A 187 -3.68 13.00 -8.06
C GLY A 187 -2.86 14.10 -7.42
N THR A 188 -3.29 14.56 -6.24
CA THR A 188 -2.64 15.65 -5.52
C THR A 188 -2.65 15.42 -4.01
N VAL A 189 -1.63 15.97 -3.35
CA VAL A 189 -1.64 16.16 -1.92
C VAL A 189 -1.69 17.66 -1.64
N LYS A 190 -2.70 18.09 -0.88
CA LYS A 190 -2.83 19.46 -0.39
C LYS A 190 -2.28 19.53 1.02
N VAL A 191 -1.33 20.45 1.23
CA VAL A 191 -0.76 20.78 2.54
C VAL A 191 -1.22 22.18 2.93
N GLU A 192 -1.86 22.32 4.06
CA GLU A 192 -2.37 23.58 4.61
C GLU A 192 -1.88 23.75 6.05
N ALA A 193 -1.78 25.00 6.49
CA ALA A 193 -1.61 25.33 7.89
C ALA A 193 -2.85 26.12 8.37
N ALA A 194 -3.49 25.64 9.42
CA ALA A 194 -4.59 26.33 10.07
C ALA A 194 -4.31 26.42 11.57
N ASP A 195 -4.30 27.62 12.11
CA ASP A 195 -3.99 27.89 13.52
C ASP A 195 -2.63 27.30 13.96
N GLY A 196 -1.64 27.34 13.07
CA GLY A 196 -0.30 26.78 13.29
C GLY A 196 -0.22 25.25 13.26
N LYS A 197 -1.30 24.57 12.84
CA LYS A 197 -1.40 23.11 12.75
C LYS A 197 -1.45 22.65 11.31
N LEU A 198 -0.83 21.52 11.04
CA LEU A 198 -0.78 20.91 9.72
C LEU A 198 -2.13 20.28 9.37
N ARG A 199 -2.56 20.50 8.15
CA ARG A 199 -3.63 19.74 7.48
C ARG A 199 -3.12 19.16 6.18
N LEU A 200 -3.27 17.85 6.01
CA LEU A 200 -2.90 17.13 4.81
C LEU A 200 -4.13 16.45 4.22
N THR A 201 -4.37 16.66 2.94
CA THR A 201 -5.44 16.00 2.20
C THR A 201 -4.86 15.38 0.93
N LEU A 202 -4.94 14.07 0.82
CA LEU A 202 -4.62 13.31 -0.39
C LEU A 202 -5.92 12.99 -1.13
N ASP A 203 -6.00 13.36 -2.39
CA ASP A 203 -7.03 12.94 -3.34
C ASP A 203 -6.31 12.38 -4.58
N ALA A 204 -6.37 11.06 -4.71
CA ALA A 204 -5.54 10.34 -5.65
C ALA A 204 -6.24 9.09 -6.21
N GLN A 205 -5.57 8.47 -7.16
CA GLN A 205 -5.94 7.16 -7.70
C GLN A 205 -4.69 6.27 -7.74
N ASN A 206 -4.93 4.96 -7.63
CA ASN A 206 -3.90 3.98 -7.90
C ASN A 206 -3.74 3.75 -9.42
N THR A 207 -2.82 2.87 -9.83
CA THR A 207 -2.56 2.52 -11.23
C THR A 207 -3.79 1.99 -11.98
N ASN A 208 -4.78 1.44 -11.28
CA ASN A 208 -6.03 0.92 -11.83
C ASN A 208 -7.18 1.94 -11.80
N GLY A 209 -6.92 3.20 -11.44
CA GLY A 209 -7.92 4.24 -11.33
C GLY A 209 -8.80 4.16 -10.08
N LEU A 210 -8.46 3.31 -9.11
CA LEU A 210 -9.21 3.19 -7.85
C LEU A 210 -8.91 4.36 -6.93
N PRO A 211 -9.93 4.98 -6.30
CA PRO A 211 -9.76 6.19 -5.52
C PRO A 211 -9.02 5.93 -4.20
N ILE A 212 -8.14 6.87 -3.87
CA ILE A 212 -7.39 6.96 -2.62
C ILE A 212 -7.69 8.32 -2.00
N GLN A 213 -8.31 8.34 -0.83
CA GLN A 213 -8.63 9.56 -0.10
C GLN A 213 -8.10 9.48 1.33
N VAL A 214 -7.19 10.38 1.67
CA VAL A 214 -6.61 10.42 3.00
C VAL A 214 -6.66 11.84 3.54
N THR A 215 -7.01 11.97 4.81
CA THR A 215 -6.86 13.23 5.53
C THR A 215 -6.07 13.02 6.83
N TYR A 216 -5.26 14.01 7.16
CA TYR A 216 -4.65 14.17 8.47
C TYR A 216 -4.78 15.62 8.90
N TYR A 217 -5.36 15.84 10.08
CA TYR A 217 -5.47 17.16 10.69
C TYR A 217 -4.84 17.10 12.06
N GLU A 218 -3.69 17.75 12.19
CA GLU A 218 -2.98 17.85 13.47
C GLU A 218 -3.84 18.55 14.52
N GLY A 219 -3.84 18.02 15.74
CA GLY A 219 -4.60 18.56 16.86
C GLY A 219 -6.07 18.16 16.86
N THR A 220 -6.49 17.23 16.00
CA THR A 220 -7.86 16.73 15.99
C THR A 220 -8.01 15.40 16.72
N THR A 221 -9.17 15.23 17.35
CA THR A 221 -9.56 13.95 17.94
C THR A 221 -10.45 13.15 16.95
N ALA A 222 -10.58 11.84 17.16
CA ALA A 222 -11.42 10.98 16.30
C ALA A 222 -12.88 11.47 16.19
N LEU A 223 -13.38 12.23 17.14
CA LEU A 223 -14.73 12.81 17.12
C LEU A 223 -14.87 13.99 16.14
N GLU A 224 -13.81 14.76 15.90
CA GLU A 224 -13.85 15.95 15.04
C GLU A 224 -13.82 15.59 13.55
N ASN A 225 -13.24 14.44 13.21
CA ASN A 225 -13.16 13.95 11.83
C ASN A 225 -14.42 13.22 11.34
N ALA A 226 -15.36 12.90 12.23
CA ALA A 226 -16.62 12.24 11.87
C ALA A 226 -17.61 13.15 11.09
N THR A 227 -17.26 14.41 10.82
CA THR A 227 -18.15 15.42 10.26
C THR A 227 -18.08 15.59 8.74
N THR A 228 -17.33 14.78 7.99
CA THR A 228 -17.18 14.96 6.53
C THR A 228 -18.08 14.08 5.66
N ASP A 229 -18.74 13.07 6.20
CA ASP A 229 -19.91 12.50 5.53
C ASP A 229 -21.14 13.33 5.96
N THR A 230 -21.85 13.86 4.99
CA THR A 230 -22.98 14.81 5.10
C THR A 230 -24.22 14.27 5.84
N ILE A 231 -24.06 13.32 6.72
CA ILE A 231 -25.11 12.89 7.64
C ILE A 231 -24.90 13.66 8.95
N ALA A 232 -25.61 14.77 9.09
CA ALA A 232 -25.56 15.57 10.30
C ALA A 232 -26.04 14.75 11.51
N VAL A 233 -25.08 14.37 12.35
CA VAL A 233 -25.40 13.82 13.68
C VAL A 233 -25.85 14.99 14.56
N ARG A 234 -27.09 14.97 15.01
CA ARG A 234 -27.62 16.00 15.90
C ARG A 234 -28.05 15.39 17.22
N LYS A 235 -27.68 16.06 18.29
CA LYS A 235 -28.21 15.78 19.62
C LYS A 235 -29.41 16.63 19.85
N ILE A 236 -30.56 16.01 20.16
CA ILE A 236 -31.78 16.72 20.51
C ILE A 236 -32.24 16.33 21.91
N VAL A 237 -32.92 17.24 22.58
CA VAL A 237 -33.60 16.96 23.85
C VAL A 237 -35.08 17.07 23.60
N ARG A 238 -35.83 15.99 23.86
CA ARG A 238 -37.27 15.92 23.74
C ARG A 238 -37.84 15.29 25.02
N ASP A 239 -38.79 15.90 25.62
CA ASP A 239 -39.45 15.43 26.85
C ASP A 239 -38.46 15.10 27.99
N GLY A 240 -37.36 15.92 28.10
CA GLY A 240 -36.30 15.75 29.11
C GLY A 240 -35.33 14.59 28.80
N GLN A 241 -35.49 13.88 27.70
CA GLN A 241 -34.58 12.81 27.26
C GLN A 241 -33.69 13.25 26.08
N VAL A 242 -32.49 12.73 26.04
CA VAL A 242 -31.51 13.02 24.99
C VAL A 242 -31.56 11.94 23.93
N TYR A 243 -31.68 12.37 22.66
CA TYR A 243 -31.67 11.51 21.49
C TYR A 243 -30.57 11.92 20.53
N ILE A 244 -30.09 10.97 19.74
CA ILE A 244 -29.11 11.16 18.66
C ILE A 244 -29.84 10.97 17.34
N LEU A 245 -29.89 12.03 16.51
CA LEU A 245 -30.37 11.95 15.13
C LEU A 245 -29.17 11.63 14.21
N TYR A 246 -29.32 10.61 13.40
CA TYR A 246 -28.35 10.23 12.37
C TYR A 246 -29.08 10.06 11.04
N GLY A 247 -28.97 11.06 10.18
CA GLY A 247 -29.82 11.14 8.98
C GLY A 247 -31.29 11.27 9.33
N ALA A 248 -32.12 10.33 8.88
CA ALA A 248 -33.55 10.24 9.19
C ALA A 248 -33.85 9.42 10.47
N ASP A 249 -32.84 8.75 11.02
CA ASP A 249 -33.01 7.83 12.13
C ASP A 249 -32.81 8.52 13.49
N THR A 250 -33.55 8.07 14.51
CA THR A 250 -33.46 8.57 15.89
C THR A 250 -33.01 7.42 16.79
N TYR A 251 -31.97 7.68 17.56
CA TYR A 251 -31.38 6.71 18.51
C TYR A 251 -31.46 7.23 19.95
N THR A 252 -31.57 6.32 20.91
CA THR A 252 -31.31 6.64 22.32
C THR A 252 -29.83 6.90 22.54
N THR A 253 -29.45 7.48 23.67
CA THR A 253 -28.02 7.64 24.08
C THR A 253 -27.29 6.31 24.26
N THR A 254 -28.01 5.22 24.38
CA THR A 254 -27.47 3.85 24.44
C THR A 254 -27.40 3.15 23.09
N GLY A 255 -27.75 3.85 21.98
CA GLY A 255 -27.63 3.34 20.61
C GLY A 255 -28.84 2.52 20.13
N VAL A 256 -29.97 2.54 20.85
CA VAL A 256 -31.20 1.84 20.42
C VAL A 256 -31.93 2.71 19.38
N LEU A 257 -32.20 2.16 18.19
CA LEU A 257 -32.99 2.80 17.13
C LEU A 257 -34.46 2.89 17.54
N LEU A 258 -35.05 4.08 17.49
CA LEU A 258 -36.44 4.34 17.89
C LEU A 258 -37.40 4.43 16.71
N ASN A 259 -36.94 4.92 15.56
CA ASN A 259 -37.75 5.03 14.34
C ASN A 259 -36.93 4.52 13.14
N LYS A 260 -37.60 3.77 12.26
CA LYS A 260 -37.15 3.53 10.89
C LYS A 260 -37.83 4.53 9.97
#